data_108b732fe0f4edecd7f74f3540713fc1
#
_entry.id   108b732fe0f4edecd7f74f3540713fc1
#
_cell.length_a   1.000
_cell.length_b   1.000
_cell.length_c   1.000
_cell.angle_alpha   90.00
_cell.angle_beta   90.00
_cell.angle_gamma   90.00
#
_symmetry.space_group_name_H-M   'P 1'
#
loop_
_entity.id
_entity.type
_entity.pdbx_description
1 polymer ?
#
loop_
_entity_poly.entity_id
_entity_poly.type
_entity_poly.pdbx_seq_one_letter_code
_entity_poly.pdbx_strand_id
1 'polypeptide(L)'
;MRNPNPDIIPLIKRKTLELLMKKNPDSIGMRDIAACCEVTATAIYHYYKDKDTLFQSIGLDCLRELNEQIKNNVEEKQTSREKILTAINTFRDWCFENPRRALLVMQGIKSADDAAPQVIEEFYVCNRTGENLLKKAIIEGEAISENPRLDVGILVSGVWGCIESVLLKKSDVEYWDDGKNFTDRFISLWMKNIFKS
;
A
#
# COMPACT_ATOMS: atom_id res chain seq x y z
N MET A 1 -35.61 -8.80 14.63
CA MET A 1 -34.20 -8.66 14.24
C MET A 1 -33.85 -7.18 14.16
N ARG A 2 -32.86 -6.70 14.90
CA ARG A 2 -32.42 -5.30 14.82
C ARG A 2 -31.73 -5.11 13.49
N ASN A 3 -32.12 -4.14 12.65
CA ASN A 3 -31.46 -3.84 11.41
C ASN A 3 -29.97 -3.58 11.68
N PRO A 4 -29.05 -4.11 10.85
CA PRO A 4 -27.63 -3.80 10.98
C PRO A 4 -27.45 -2.28 10.97
N ASN A 5 -26.77 -1.74 11.98
CA ASN A 5 -26.44 -0.32 12.00
C ASN A 5 -25.41 -0.05 10.90
N PRO A 6 -25.71 0.73 9.84
CA PRO A 6 -24.77 0.97 8.73
C PRO A 6 -23.50 1.68 9.20
N ASP A 7 -23.53 2.39 10.33
CA ASP A 7 -22.39 3.14 10.85
C ASP A 7 -21.41 2.27 11.66
N ILE A 8 -21.76 1.01 11.94
CA ILE A 8 -20.93 0.16 12.81
C ILE A 8 -19.65 -0.30 12.11
N ILE A 9 -19.68 -0.59 10.81
CA ILE A 9 -18.52 -1.04 10.06
C ILE A 9 -17.44 0.07 10.01
N PRO A 10 -17.75 1.31 9.63
CA PRO A 10 -16.82 2.43 9.71
C PRO A 10 -16.27 2.66 11.13
N LEU A 11 -17.12 2.54 12.15
CA LEU A 11 -16.71 2.67 13.55
C LEU A 11 -15.69 1.59 13.93
N ILE A 12 -15.97 0.31 13.63
CA ILE A 12 -15.07 -0.81 13.92
C ILE A 12 -13.71 -0.58 13.26
N LYS A 13 -13.70 -0.27 11.97
CA LYS A 13 -12.45 -0.03 11.22
C LYS A 13 -11.63 1.12 11.80
N ARG A 14 -12.27 2.26 12.07
CA ARG A 14 -11.63 3.44 12.65
C ARG A 14 -11.04 3.14 14.03
N LYS A 15 -11.82 2.52 14.93
CA LYS A 15 -11.35 2.17 16.27
C LYS A 15 -10.25 1.12 16.27
N THR A 16 -10.33 0.16 15.36
CA THR A 16 -9.26 -0.82 15.17
C THR A 16 -7.97 -0.17 14.67
N LEU A 17 -8.05 0.76 13.72
CA LEU A 17 -6.90 1.51 13.23
C LEU A 17 -6.28 2.36 14.36
N GLU A 18 -7.09 3.03 15.19
CA GLU A 18 -6.63 3.76 16.39
C GLU A 18 -5.85 2.86 17.37
N LEU A 19 -6.29 1.61 17.54
CA LEU A 19 -5.58 0.60 18.36
C LEU A 19 -4.24 0.17 17.70
N LEU A 20 -4.27 -0.10 16.40
CA LEU A 20 -3.10 -0.49 15.62
C LEU A 20 -2.01 0.59 15.61
N MET A 21 -2.39 1.87 15.73
CA MET A 21 -1.42 2.97 15.88
C MET A 21 -0.71 2.96 17.24
N LYS A 22 -1.26 2.28 18.25
CA LYS A 22 -0.75 2.29 19.64
C LYS A 22 -0.14 0.97 20.08
N LYS A 23 -0.60 -0.16 19.53
CA LYS A 23 -0.25 -1.51 19.96
C LYS A 23 0.27 -2.36 18.80
N ASN A 24 1.04 -3.40 19.13
CA ASN A 24 1.42 -4.40 18.14
C ASN A 24 0.16 -5.15 17.66
N PRO A 25 0.00 -5.39 16.35
CA PRO A 25 -1.12 -6.17 15.78
C PRO A 25 -1.37 -7.50 16.48
N ASP A 26 -0.29 -8.22 16.85
CA ASP A 26 -0.40 -9.52 17.52
C ASP A 26 -1.00 -9.43 18.92
N SER A 27 -0.85 -8.28 19.58
CA SER A 27 -1.39 -8.05 20.93
C SER A 27 -2.85 -7.58 20.95
N ILE A 28 -3.46 -7.33 19.78
CA ILE A 28 -4.83 -6.87 19.65
C ILE A 28 -5.75 -8.07 19.42
N GLY A 29 -6.74 -8.27 20.32
CA GLY A 29 -7.78 -9.26 20.17
C GLY A 29 -9.12 -8.67 19.75
N MET A 30 -10.03 -9.52 19.26
CA MET A 30 -11.42 -9.09 18.91
C MET A 30 -12.17 -8.51 20.11
N ARG A 31 -11.83 -8.92 21.35
CA ARG A 31 -12.41 -8.36 22.58
C ARG A 31 -11.92 -6.94 22.85
N ASP A 32 -10.64 -6.64 22.55
CA ASP A 32 -10.08 -5.29 22.71
C ASP A 32 -10.77 -4.32 21.73
N ILE A 33 -10.96 -4.79 20.49
CA ILE A 33 -11.67 -4.02 19.45
C ILE A 33 -13.10 -3.74 19.88
N ALA A 34 -13.82 -4.77 20.37
CA ALA A 34 -15.18 -4.64 20.84
C ALA A 34 -15.30 -3.63 21.99
N ALA A 35 -14.39 -3.69 22.95
CA ALA A 35 -14.35 -2.74 24.06
C ALA A 35 -14.14 -1.30 23.59
N CYS A 36 -13.24 -1.08 22.61
CA CYS A 36 -13.03 0.26 22.03
C CYS A 36 -14.23 0.78 21.21
N CYS A 37 -15.06 -0.12 20.69
CA CYS A 37 -16.28 0.23 19.95
C CYS A 37 -17.51 0.32 20.84
N GLU A 38 -17.40 0.02 22.14
CA GLU A 38 -18.51 -0.04 23.11
C GLU A 38 -19.60 -1.04 22.68
N VAL A 39 -19.18 -2.17 22.09
CA VAL A 39 -20.07 -3.24 21.65
C VAL A 39 -19.61 -4.60 22.20
N THR A 40 -20.41 -5.64 22.02
CA THR A 40 -20.00 -7.00 22.37
C THR A 40 -19.09 -7.59 21.30
N ALA A 41 -18.19 -8.52 21.68
CA ALA A 41 -17.37 -9.25 20.71
C ALA A 41 -18.25 -10.00 19.69
N THR A 42 -19.38 -10.55 20.09
CA THR A 42 -20.36 -11.19 19.21
C THR A 42 -20.88 -10.23 18.13
N ALA A 43 -21.05 -8.95 18.45
CA ALA A 43 -21.47 -7.95 17.48
C ALA A 43 -20.39 -7.73 16.40
N ILE A 44 -19.11 -7.76 16.76
CA ILE A 44 -17.99 -7.66 15.78
C ILE A 44 -17.92 -8.90 14.89
N TYR A 45 -18.04 -10.12 15.48
CA TYR A 45 -18.04 -11.38 14.73
C TYR A 45 -19.19 -11.50 13.72
N HIS A 46 -20.24 -10.69 13.88
CA HIS A 46 -21.32 -10.62 12.90
C HIS A 46 -20.91 -9.98 11.58
N TYR A 47 -19.89 -9.09 11.60
CA TYR A 47 -19.38 -8.38 10.43
C TYR A 47 -18.03 -8.93 9.92
N TYR A 48 -17.20 -9.44 10.82
CA TYR A 48 -15.86 -9.94 10.51
C TYR A 48 -15.66 -11.29 11.17
N LYS A 49 -15.43 -12.30 10.35
CA LYS A 49 -15.21 -13.69 10.78
C LYS A 49 -14.08 -13.82 11.81
N ASP A 50 -13.02 -13.08 11.61
CA ASP A 50 -11.82 -13.08 12.44
C ASP A 50 -11.07 -11.75 12.34
N LYS A 51 -10.01 -11.64 13.13
CA LYS A 51 -9.12 -10.47 13.17
C LYS A 51 -8.45 -10.22 11.82
N ASP A 52 -8.02 -11.25 11.15
CA ASP A 52 -7.30 -11.18 9.87
C ASP A 52 -8.21 -10.57 8.79
N THR A 53 -9.46 -11.02 8.71
CA THR A 53 -10.46 -10.46 7.79
C THR A 53 -10.71 -8.96 8.05
N LEU A 54 -10.78 -8.55 9.32
CA LEU A 54 -10.92 -7.15 9.67
C LEU A 54 -9.66 -6.34 9.27
N PHE A 55 -8.47 -6.85 9.59
CA PHE A 55 -7.21 -6.18 9.25
C PHE A 55 -7.01 -6.06 7.74
N GLN A 56 -7.34 -7.09 6.97
CA GLN A 56 -7.35 -7.04 5.50
C GLN A 56 -8.29 -5.94 4.99
N SER A 57 -9.52 -5.86 5.55
CA SER A 57 -10.48 -4.83 5.16
C SER A 57 -9.98 -3.42 5.46
N ILE A 58 -9.24 -3.22 6.55
CA ILE A 58 -8.60 -1.92 6.88
C ILE A 58 -7.43 -1.65 5.94
N GLY A 59 -6.60 -2.66 5.65
CA GLY A 59 -5.49 -2.54 4.71
C GLY A 59 -5.96 -2.14 3.30
N LEU A 60 -7.09 -2.68 2.85
CA LEU A 60 -7.71 -2.27 1.58
C LEU A 60 -8.17 -0.82 1.58
N ASP A 61 -8.77 -0.34 2.68
CA ASP A 61 -9.16 1.08 2.75
C ASP A 61 -7.92 1.99 2.72
N CYS A 62 -6.84 1.59 3.39
CA CYS A 62 -5.55 2.30 3.33
C CYS A 62 -4.96 2.31 1.91
N LEU A 63 -5.07 1.18 1.20
CA LEU A 63 -4.61 1.06 -0.18
C LEU A 63 -5.43 1.95 -1.13
N ARG A 64 -6.75 2.01 -0.96
CA ARG A 64 -7.63 2.89 -1.75
C ARG A 64 -7.28 4.35 -1.56
N GLU A 65 -7.05 4.77 -0.31
CA GLU A 65 -6.61 6.13 0.01
C GLU A 65 -5.27 6.46 -0.66
N LEU A 66 -4.29 5.54 -0.59
CA LEU A 66 -3.02 5.69 -1.27
C LEU A 66 -3.17 5.79 -2.79
N ASN A 67 -3.96 4.90 -3.40
CA ASN A 67 -4.22 4.91 -4.84
C ASN A 67 -4.86 6.23 -5.30
N GLU A 68 -5.80 6.78 -4.53
CA GLU A 68 -6.43 8.06 -4.82
C GLU A 68 -5.41 9.22 -4.70
N GLN A 69 -4.56 9.20 -3.69
CA GLN A 69 -3.50 10.20 -3.52
C GLN A 69 -2.48 10.15 -4.68
N ILE A 70 -2.07 8.94 -5.10
CA ILE A 70 -1.19 8.77 -6.25
C ILE A 70 -1.85 9.33 -7.51
N LYS A 71 -3.12 8.98 -7.76
CA LYS A 71 -3.87 9.45 -8.91
C LYS A 71 -3.90 10.98 -8.97
N ASN A 72 -4.28 11.63 -7.88
CA ASN A 72 -4.36 13.09 -7.80
C ASN A 72 -3.01 13.76 -8.07
N ASN A 73 -1.92 13.26 -7.48
CA ASN A 73 -0.58 13.82 -7.68
C ASN A 73 -0.05 13.62 -9.11
N VAL A 74 -0.44 12.52 -9.76
CA VAL A 74 -0.01 12.19 -11.14
C VAL A 74 -0.77 13.01 -12.18
N GLU A 75 -2.03 13.37 -11.94
CA GLU A 75 -2.84 14.13 -12.89
C GLU A 75 -2.22 15.50 -13.25
N GLU A 76 -1.51 16.13 -12.33
CA GLU A 76 -0.85 17.43 -12.54
C GLU A 76 0.41 17.35 -13.41
N LYS A 77 0.94 16.17 -13.71
CA LYS A 77 2.20 15.97 -14.44
C LYS A 77 1.97 15.87 -15.94
N GLN A 78 2.94 16.36 -16.71
CA GLN A 78 2.80 16.44 -18.18
C GLN A 78 3.33 15.16 -18.85
N THR A 79 4.55 14.76 -18.51
CA THR A 79 5.23 13.64 -19.17
C THR A 79 4.99 12.29 -18.47
N SER A 80 5.10 11.20 -19.22
CA SER A 80 5.01 9.84 -18.68
C SER A 80 6.11 9.58 -17.64
N ARG A 81 7.31 10.12 -17.86
CA ARG A 81 8.44 10.06 -16.93
C ARG A 81 8.11 10.71 -15.59
N GLU A 82 7.59 11.96 -15.61
CA GLU A 82 7.20 12.67 -14.39
C GLU A 82 6.08 11.95 -13.66
N LYS A 83 5.10 11.41 -14.38
CA LYS A 83 3.98 10.65 -13.81
C LYS A 83 4.46 9.41 -13.05
N ILE A 84 5.35 8.61 -13.65
CA ILE A 84 5.91 7.42 -13.00
C ILE A 84 6.73 7.81 -11.77
N LEU A 85 7.61 8.81 -11.90
CA LEU A 85 8.42 9.29 -10.78
C LEU A 85 7.55 9.83 -9.63
N THR A 86 6.50 10.60 -9.96
CA THR A 86 5.57 11.12 -8.96
C THR A 86 4.79 10.00 -8.28
N ALA A 87 4.30 9.01 -9.03
CA ALA A 87 3.57 7.88 -8.48
C ALA A 87 4.40 7.10 -7.46
N ILE A 88 5.63 6.75 -7.83
CA ILE A 88 6.50 5.94 -6.95
C ILE A 88 7.01 6.73 -5.74
N ASN A 89 7.26 8.03 -5.89
CA ASN A 89 7.61 8.91 -4.78
C ASN A 89 6.42 9.11 -3.81
N THR A 90 5.19 9.31 -4.34
CA THR A 90 3.98 9.39 -3.49
C THR A 90 3.77 8.10 -2.70
N PHE A 91 3.94 6.95 -3.34
CA PHE A 91 3.88 5.64 -2.66
C PHE A 91 4.89 5.55 -1.53
N ARG A 92 6.17 5.85 -1.80
CA ARG A 92 7.25 5.85 -0.81
C ARG A 92 6.97 6.79 0.35
N ASP A 93 6.66 8.05 0.06
CA ASP A 93 6.47 9.09 1.08
C ASP A 93 5.27 8.73 1.98
N TRP A 94 4.16 8.28 1.39
CA TRP A 94 3.01 7.80 2.14
C TRP A 94 3.36 6.64 3.10
N CYS A 95 4.18 5.69 2.66
CA CYS A 95 4.60 4.56 3.49
C CYS A 95 5.45 5.01 4.69
N PHE A 96 6.36 5.96 4.51
CA PHE A 96 7.18 6.48 5.61
C PHE A 96 6.40 7.40 6.54
N GLU A 97 5.44 8.16 6.04
CA GLU A 97 4.53 8.96 6.85
C GLU A 97 3.52 8.11 7.63
N ASN A 98 3.16 6.94 7.11
CA ASN A 98 2.15 6.05 7.66
C ASN A 98 2.68 4.62 7.90
N PRO A 99 3.76 4.41 8.67
CA PRO A 99 4.48 3.13 8.70
C PRO A 99 3.62 1.94 9.12
N ARG A 100 2.71 2.10 10.09
CA ARG A 100 1.82 1.01 10.53
C ARG A 100 0.73 0.69 9.53
N ARG A 101 0.21 1.71 8.83
CA ARG A 101 -0.76 1.53 7.73
C ARG A 101 -0.11 0.87 6.53
N ALA A 102 1.13 1.25 6.21
CA ALA A 102 1.92 0.62 5.16
C ALA A 102 2.11 -0.88 5.44
N LEU A 103 2.49 -1.25 6.66
CA LEU A 103 2.62 -2.66 7.05
C LEU A 103 1.30 -3.42 6.96
N LEU A 104 0.16 -2.80 7.26
CA LEU A 104 -1.16 -3.42 7.05
C LEU A 104 -1.46 -3.68 5.57
N VAL A 105 -1.12 -2.74 4.69
CA VAL A 105 -1.23 -2.94 3.23
C VAL A 105 -0.31 -4.07 2.79
N MET A 106 0.93 -4.08 3.28
CA MET A 106 1.95 -5.09 2.96
C MET A 106 1.56 -6.50 3.38
N GLN A 107 0.93 -6.65 4.53
CA GLN A 107 0.54 -7.93 5.12
C GLN A 107 -0.89 -8.33 4.80
N GLY A 108 -1.69 -7.41 4.25
CA GLY A 108 -3.13 -7.59 4.04
C GLY A 108 -3.51 -8.62 2.99
N ILE A 109 -2.62 -8.93 2.06
CA ILE A 109 -2.82 -9.98 1.06
C ILE A 109 -1.82 -11.10 1.35
N LYS A 110 -2.29 -12.17 1.99
CA LYS A 110 -1.45 -13.32 2.34
C LYS A 110 -1.07 -14.14 1.11
N SER A 111 -2.00 -14.29 0.15
CA SER A 111 -1.80 -14.99 -1.12
C SER A 111 -2.80 -14.46 -2.14
N ALA A 112 -2.37 -14.32 -3.40
CA ALA A 112 -3.27 -14.00 -4.51
C ALA A 112 -4.32 -15.10 -4.73
N ASP A 113 -3.98 -16.36 -4.38
CA ASP A 113 -4.88 -17.49 -4.54
C ASP A 113 -6.06 -17.46 -3.56
N ASP A 114 -5.87 -16.81 -2.40
CA ASP A 114 -6.88 -16.73 -1.34
C ASP A 114 -7.67 -15.41 -1.35
N ALA A 115 -7.26 -14.46 -2.18
CA ALA A 115 -7.88 -13.14 -2.24
C ALA A 115 -9.02 -13.09 -3.27
N ALA A 116 -10.10 -12.36 -2.95
CA ALA A 116 -11.15 -12.10 -3.91
C ALA A 116 -10.59 -11.33 -5.13
N PRO A 117 -11.06 -11.61 -6.37
CA PRO A 117 -10.54 -10.97 -7.58
C PRO A 117 -10.52 -9.43 -7.51
N GLN A 118 -11.52 -8.82 -6.87
CA GLN A 118 -11.60 -7.37 -6.69
C GLN A 118 -10.47 -6.81 -5.82
N VAL A 119 -10.04 -7.58 -4.80
CA VAL A 119 -8.92 -7.21 -3.91
C VAL A 119 -7.61 -7.23 -4.68
N ILE A 120 -7.42 -8.25 -5.52
CA ILE A 120 -6.25 -8.37 -6.40
C ILE A 120 -6.21 -7.22 -7.40
N GLU A 121 -7.36 -6.90 -8.01
CA GLU A 121 -7.46 -5.76 -8.93
C GLU A 121 -7.05 -4.45 -8.27
N GLU A 122 -7.55 -4.14 -7.07
CA GLU A 122 -7.20 -2.93 -6.32
C GLU A 122 -5.71 -2.89 -5.94
N PHE A 123 -5.15 -4.04 -5.57
CA PHE A 123 -3.74 -4.14 -5.19
C PHE A 123 -2.79 -3.82 -6.36
N TYR A 124 -3.15 -4.25 -7.57
CA TYR A 124 -2.33 -4.03 -8.76
C TYR A 124 -2.67 -2.78 -9.57
N VAL A 125 -3.57 -1.90 -9.10
CA VAL A 125 -3.92 -0.65 -9.80
C VAL A 125 -2.69 0.18 -10.14
N CYS A 126 -1.79 0.41 -9.17
CA CYS A 126 -0.57 1.18 -9.40
C CYS A 126 0.37 0.52 -10.42
N ASN A 127 0.53 -0.80 -10.36
CA ASN A 127 1.35 -1.54 -11.33
C ASN A 127 0.81 -1.39 -12.75
N ARG A 128 -0.51 -1.51 -12.96
CA ARG A 128 -1.15 -1.37 -14.27
C ARG A 128 -1.06 0.06 -14.80
N THR A 129 -1.26 1.04 -13.92
CA THR A 129 -1.10 2.45 -14.28
C THR A 129 0.34 2.73 -14.71
N GLY A 130 1.32 2.27 -13.96
CA GLY A 130 2.74 2.39 -14.30
C GLY A 130 3.07 1.69 -15.63
N GLU A 131 2.56 0.47 -15.86
CA GLU A 131 2.73 -0.26 -17.13
C GLU A 131 2.20 0.56 -18.33
N ASN A 132 1.00 1.14 -18.20
CA ASN A 132 0.40 1.94 -19.27
C ASN A 132 1.20 3.23 -19.53
N LEU A 133 1.69 3.89 -18.49
CA LEU A 133 2.55 5.07 -18.60
C LEU A 133 3.89 4.73 -19.26
N LEU A 134 4.50 3.59 -18.90
CA LEU A 134 5.75 3.16 -19.50
C LEU A 134 5.58 2.79 -20.99
N LYS A 135 4.51 2.08 -21.33
CA LYS A 135 4.15 1.81 -22.73
C LYS A 135 4.01 3.09 -23.55
N LYS A 136 3.36 4.11 -22.97
CA LYS A 136 3.22 5.42 -23.61
C LYS A 136 4.58 6.08 -23.81
N ALA A 137 5.44 6.12 -22.79
CA ALA A 137 6.79 6.67 -22.89
C ALA A 137 7.65 5.98 -23.96
N ILE A 138 7.47 4.66 -24.16
CA ILE A 138 8.17 3.91 -25.23
C ILE A 138 7.69 4.36 -26.60
N ILE A 139 6.36 4.50 -26.80
CA ILE A 139 5.80 4.98 -28.07
C ILE A 139 6.29 6.40 -28.38
N GLU A 140 6.38 7.25 -27.38
CA GLU A 140 6.89 8.63 -27.47
C GLU A 140 8.42 8.69 -27.63
N GLY A 141 9.11 7.56 -27.56
CA GLY A 141 10.57 7.47 -27.73
C GLY A 141 11.38 7.92 -26.50
N GLU A 142 10.73 8.16 -25.37
CA GLU A 142 11.35 8.64 -24.12
C GLU A 142 11.96 7.51 -23.28
N ALA A 143 11.46 6.27 -23.44
CA ALA A 143 11.87 5.13 -22.62
C ALA A 143 12.23 3.92 -23.49
N ILE A 144 12.96 2.98 -22.87
CA ILE A 144 13.35 1.70 -23.46
C ILE A 144 12.95 0.60 -22.47
N SER A 145 12.12 -0.33 -22.92
CA SER A 145 11.80 -1.54 -22.17
C SER A 145 11.29 -2.61 -23.14
N GLU A 146 11.78 -3.82 -22.98
CA GLU A 146 11.30 -4.99 -23.72
C GLU A 146 10.06 -5.61 -23.06
N ASN A 147 9.89 -5.38 -21.76
CA ASN A 147 8.77 -5.88 -20.99
C ASN A 147 8.28 -4.84 -19.93
N PRO A 148 7.47 -3.85 -20.34
CA PRO A 148 7.02 -2.77 -19.47
C PRO A 148 6.33 -3.27 -18.19
N ARG A 149 5.58 -4.37 -18.28
CA ARG A 149 4.90 -4.96 -17.13
C ARG A 149 5.90 -5.49 -16.10
N LEU A 150 6.92 -6.20 -16.54
CA LEU A 150 7.96 -6.75 -15.66
C LEU A 150 8.79 -5.63 -15.05
N ASP A 151 9.19 -4.64 -15.84
CA ASP A 151 10.04 -3.55 -15.38
C ASP A 151 9.33 -2.68 -14.33
N VAL A 152 8.04 -2.39 -14.51
CA VAL A 152 7.24 -1.71 -13.47
C VAL A 152 7.06 -2.60 -12.24
N GLY A 153 6.84 -3.90 -12.42
CA GLY A 153 6.81 -4.86 -11.33
C GLY A 153 8.09 -4.85 -10.50
N ILE A 154 9.26 -4.81 -11.16
CA ILE A 154 10.58 -4.70 -10.51
C ILE A 154 10.69 -3.37 -9.74
N LEU A 155 10.27 -2.24 -10.32
CA LEU A 155 10.28 -0.95 -9.65
C LEU A 155 9.45 -0.99 -8.36
N VAL A 156 8.19 -1.38 -8.46
CA VAL A 156 7.27 -1.40 -7.31
C VAL A 156 7.74 -2.37 -6.23
N SER A 157 8.13 -3.60 -6.61
CA SER A 157 8.61 -4.62 -5.67
C SER A 157 9.93 -4.23 -5.02
N GLY A 158 10.83 -3.59 -5.77
CA GLY A 158 12.11 -3.12 -5.23
C GLY A 158 11.96 -1.99 -4.23
N VAL A 159 11.15 -0.97 -4.56
CA VAL A 159 10.84 0.13 -3.62
C VAL A 159 10.12 -0.41 -2.38
N TRP A 160 9.17 -1.33 -2.56
CA TRP A 160 8.48 -2.00 -1.46
C TRP A 160 9.45 -2.75 -0.53
N GLY A 161 10.38 -3.55 -1.10
CA GLY A 161 11.39 -4.25 -0.32
C GLY A 161 12.33 -3.31 0.45
N CYS A 162 12.71 -2.18 -0.15
CA CYS A 162 13.46 -1.13 0.53
C CYS A 162 12.68 -0.57 1.73
N ILE A 163 11.41 -0.20 1.53
CA ILE A 163 10.54 0.34 2.58
C ILE A 163 10.35 -0.68 3.70
N GLU A 164 10.02 -1.92 3.36
CA GLU A 164 9.82 -2.99 4.36
C GLU A 164 11.07 -3.21 5.20
N SER A 165 12.24 -3.23 4.58
CA SER A 165 13.52 -3.39 5.27
C SER A 165 13.78 -2.29 6.30
N VAL A 166 13.44 -1.04 5.96
CA VAL A 166 13.55 0.11 6.86
C VAL A 166 12.53 0.03 7.98
N LEU A 167 11.25 -0.17 7.66
CA LEU A 167 10.16 -0.17 8.64
C LEU A 167 10.28 -1.31 9.66
N LEU A 168 10.75 -2.48 9.22
CA LEU A 168 10.92 -3.65 10.09
C LEU A 168 12.32 -3.76 10.70
N LYS A 169 13.22 -2.80 10.43
CA LYS A 169 14.60 -2.78 10.94
C LYS A 169 15.33 -4.11 10.67
N LYS A 170 15.14 -4.68 9.47
CA LYS A 170 15.70 -5.98 9.07
C LYS A 170 17.16 -5.93 8.62
N SER A 171 17.75 -4.74 8.54
CA SER A 171 19.09 -4.53 8.01
C SER A 171 19.96 -3.75 8.96
N ASP A 172 21.26 -3.79 8.72
CA ASP A 172 22.25 -3.08 9.52
C ASP A 172 22.01 -1.57 9.48
N VAL A 173 21.93 -0.98 10.67
CA VAL A 173 21.35 0.35 10.94
C VAL A 173 22.10 1.47 10.22
N GLU A 174 23.40 1.31 9.98
CA GLU A 174 24.26 2.38 9.47
C GLU A 174 23.86 2.87 8.05
N TYR A 175 23.28 2.00 7.23
CA TYR A 175 22.85 2.32 5.87
C TYR A 175 21.36 2.68 5.73
N TRP A 176 20.57 2.47 6.78
CA TRP A 176 19.11 2.51 6.73
C TRP A 176 18.48 3.63 7.56
N ASP A 177 19.29 4.43 8.29
CA ASP A 177 18.80 5.55 9.09
C ASP A 177 18.10 6.61 8.23
N ASP A 178 18.46 6.71 6.95
CA ASP A 178 17.74 7.49 5.96
C ASP A 178 17.08 6.58 4.91
N GLY A 179 15.95 6.01 5.28
CA GLY A 179 15.16 5.14 4.40
C GLY A 179 14.74 5.83 3.10
N LYS A 180 14.65 7.16 3.07
CA LYS A 180 14.37 7.93 1.89
C LYS A 180 15.53 7.88 0.90
N ASN A 181 16.75 8.09 1.35
CA ASN A 181 17.95 8.01 0.50
C ASN A 181 18.11 6.62 -0.12
N PHE A 182 17.80 5.57 0.63
CA PHE A 182 17.88 4.19 0.12
C PHE A 182 16.87 3.95 -1.02
N THR A 183 15.62 4.33 -0.82
CA THR A 183 14.59 4.21 -1.86
C THR A 183 14.86 5.13 -3.04
N ASP A 184 15.31 6.37 -2.82
CA ASP A 184 15.68 7.33 -3.88
C ASP A 184 16.80 6.78 -4.75
N ARG A 185 17.80 6.11 -4.14
CA ARG A 185 18.88 5.48 -4.91
C ARG A 185 18.35 4.39 -5.83
N PHE A 186 17.45 3.52 -5.32
CA PHE A 186 16.85 2.47 -6.12
C PHE A 186 16.02 3.06 -7.28
N ILE A 187 15.13 4.01 -6.99
CA ILE A 187 14.32 4.70 -8.00
C ILE A 187 15.19 5.36 -9.06
N SER A 188 16.24 6.08 -8.64
CA SER A 188 17.18 6.74 -9.57
C SER A 188 17.89 5.77 -10.50
N LEU A 189 18.32 4.61 -9.99
CA LEU A 189 18.95 3.57 -10.81
C LEU A 189 17.96 3.00 -11.83
N TRP A 190 16.74 2.71 -11.43
CA TRP A 190 15.71 2.24 -12.33
C TRP A 190 15.37 3.27 -13.41
N MET A 191 15.14 4.54 -13.03
CA MET A 191 14.84 5.63 -13.96
C MET A 191 15.94 5.85 -15.00
N LYS A 192 17.20 5.76 -14.60
CA LYS A 192 18.34 5.91 -15.51
C LYS A 192 18.47 4.77 -16.53
N ASN A 193 18.03 3.57 -16.15
CA ASN A 193 18.10 2.42 -17.06
C ASN A 193 16.93 2.38 -18.05
N ILE A 194 15.78 2.95 -17.68
CA ILE A 194 14.55 2.87 -18.47
C ILE A 194 14.35 4.12 -19.33
N PHE A 195 14.61 5.31 -18.80
CA PHE A 195 14.39 6.57 -19.51
C PHE A 195 15.69 7.08 -20.15
N LYS A 196 15.55 7.54 -21.39
CA LYS A 196 16.67 8.20 -22.11
C LYS A 196 17.03 9.53 -21.43
N SER A 197 18.29 9.89 -21.51
CA SER A 197 18.85 11.15 -21.00
C SER A 197 18.36 12.33 -21.82
#